data_23b00cd75cff9ea521c2370362734ca3
#
_entry.id   23b00cd75cff9ea521c2370362734ca3
#
_cell.length_a   1.000
_cell.length_b   1.000
_cell.length_c   1.000
_cell.angle_alpha   90.00
_cell.angle_beta   90.00
_cell.angle_gamma   90.00
#
_symmetry.space_group_name_H-M   'P 1'
#
loop_
_entity.id
_entity.type
_entity.pdbx_description
1 polymer ?
#
loop_
_entity_poly.entity_id
_entity_poly.type
_entity_poly.pdbx_seq_one_letter_code
_entity_poly.pdbx_strand_id
1 'polypeptide(L)'
;WSWSRGLGDVYKRQDKAEHLMIVDLLRNDLGKICEFGTVKTKNLYDVQTYETVHHMVTEVCGRLNNKVNFIEIIKALFPGGSITGAPKESAMKIIDSIENYSRGIYTGAMGYLKKNGDMDFNIAIRTITVDNDTIEYPVGGGIVWDSKSEEEWIETKTKSKILELL
;
A
#
# COMPACT_ATOMS: atom_id res chain seq x y z
N TRP A 1 5.73 -0.36 7.11
CA TRP A 1 5.52 -0.82 8.50
C TRP A 1 6.79 -1.43 9.05
N SER A 2 7.66 -0.62 9.51
CA SER A 2 8.90 -1.08 10.09
C SER A 2 8.91 -0.74 11.58
N TRP A 3 8.81 -1.73 12.41
CA TRP A 3 8.99 -1.59 13.84
C TRP A 3 10.06 -2.55 14.31
N SER A 4 11.11 -2.02 14.90
CA SER A 4 12.07 -2.76 15.69
C SER A 4 11.41 -3.23 16.99
N ARG A 5 10.61 -4.28 16.92
CA ARG A 5 10.14 -5.02 18.10
C ARG A 5 10.86 -6.35 18.14
N GLY A 6 11.19 -6.81 19.33
CA GLY A 6 11.80 -8.12 19.51
C GLY A 6 10.93 -9.23 18.90
N LEU A 7 11.54 -10.31 18.42
CA LEU A 7 10.90 -11.41 17.70
C LEU A 7 9.63 -11.99 18.35
N GLY A 8 9.41 -11.81 19.64
CA GLY A 8 8.22 -12.27 20.37
C GLY A 8 7.00 -11.35 20.28
N ASP A 9 7.17 -10.09 19.86
CA ASP A 9 6.10 -9.07 19.80
C ASP A 9 5.67 -8.73 18.37
N VAL A 10 6.26 -9.38 17.38
CA VAL A 10 6.25 -8.95 15.98
C VAL A 10 4.87 -9.03 15.32
N TYR A 11 3.95 -9.84 15.85
CA TYR A 11 2.64 -9.98 15.21
C TYR A 11 1.51 -10.10 16.21
N LYS A 12 1.04 -8.96 16.66
CA LYS A 12 -0.22 -8.87 17.39
C LYS A 12 -1.35 -9.36 16.49
N ARG A 13 -2.40 -9.89 17.09
CA ARG A 13 -3.61 -10.33 16.39
C ARG A 13 -4.19 -9.23 15.49
N GLN A 14 -4.02 -7.98 15.87
CA GLN A 14 -4.42 -6.80 15.13
C GLN A 14 -3.65 -6.66 13.82
N ASP A 15 -2.31 -6.76 13.84
CA ASP A 15 -1.46 -6.63 12.64
C ASP A 15 -1.83 -7.68 11.58
N LYS A 16 -2.15 -8.91 12.01
CA LYS A 16 -2.63 -9.97 11.11
C LYS A 16 -4.02 -9.68 10.54
N ALA A 17 -4.91 -9.09 11.32
CA ALA A 17 -6.25 -8.73 10.86
C ALA A 17 -6.20 -7.61 9.82
N GLU A 18 -5.38 -6.58 10.04
CA GLU A 18 -5.14 -5.50 9.08
C GLU A 18 -4.50 -6.03 7.79
N HIS A 19 -3.49 -6.88 7.91
CA HIS A 19 -2.85 -7.51 6.76
C HIS A 19 -3.83 -8.34 5.94
N LEU A 20 -4.68 -9.13 6.61
CA LEU A 20 -5.71 -9.94 5.94
C LEU A 20 -6.72 -9.06 5.19
N MET A 21 -7.13 -7.96 5.80
CA MET A 21 -8.02 -6.98 5.16
C MET A 21 -7.40 -6.44 3.87
N ILE A 22 -6.11 -6.08 3.88
CA ILE A 22 -5.39 -5.61 2.69
C ILE A 22 -5.30 -6.71 1.62
N VAL A 23 -5.03 -7.94 2.02
CA VAL A 23 -5.01 -9.10 1.11
C VAL A 23 -6.37 -9.30 0.45
N ASP A 24 -7.46 -9.21 1.20
CA ASP A 24 -8.81 -9.37 0.65
C ASP A 24 -9.20 -8.22 -0.29
N LEU A 25 -8.77 -6.99 -0.02
CA LEU A 25 -8.94 -5.87 -0.96
C LEU A 25 -8.21 -6.12 -2.28
N LEU A 26 -6.96 -6.60 -2.23
CA LEU A 26 -6.20 -6.95 -3.44
C LEU A 26 -6.85 -8.11 -4.20
N ARG A 27 -7.35 -9.13 -3.50
CA ARG A 27 -8.07 -10.24 -4.12
C ARG A 27 -9.33 -9.75 -4.83
N ASN A 28 -10.08 -8.85 -4.21
CA ASN A 28 -11.25 -8.24 -4.83
C ASN A 28 -10.88 -7.42 -6.08
N ASP A 29 -9.83 -6.62 -6.02
CA ASP A 29 -9.38 -5.81 -7.15
C ASP A 29 -8.87 -6.67 -8.32
N LEU A 30 -8.06 -7.69 -8.03
CA LEU A 30 -7.65 -8.68 -9.05
C LEU A 30 -8.83 -9.48 -9.60
N GLY A 31 -9.84 -9.77 -8.78
CA GLY A 31 -11.05 -10.46 -9.22
C GLY A 31 -11.83 -9.75 -10.32
N LYS A 32 -11.68 -8.43 -10.44
CA LYS A 32 -12.32 -7.62 -11.50
C LYS A 32 -11.68 -7.81 -12.88
N ILE A 33 -10.40 -8.19 -12.93
CA ILE A 33 -9.60 -8.25 -14.16
C ILE A 33 -9.04 -9.64 -14.47
N CYS A 34 -9.09 -10.56 -13.52
CA CYS A 34 -8.62 -11.93 -13.69
C CYS A 34 -9.75 -12.89 -14.11
N GLU A 35 -9.36 -14.01 -14.70
CA GLU A 35 -10.27 -15.11 -14.98
C GLU A 35 -10.88 -15.64 -13.67
N PHE A 36 -12.18 -15.95 -13.69
CA PHE A 36 -12.90 -16.44 -12.52
C PHE A 36 -12.24 -17.69 -11.92
N GLY A 37 -12.09 -17.69 -10.59
CA GLY A 37 -11.49 -18.79 -9.84
C GLY A 37 -9.98 -18.92 -9.91
N THR A 38 -9.28 -18.00 -10.61
CA THR A 38 -7.81 -18.04 -10.73
C THR A 38 -7.08 -17.20 -9.68
N VAL A 39 -7.77 -16.29 -9.01
CA VAL A 39 -7.17 -15.45 -7.97
C VAL A 39 -6.85 -16.31 -6.74
N LYS A 40 -5.58 -16.35 -6.37
CA LYS A 40 -5.05 -17.17 -5.27
C LYS A 40 -4.14 -16.34 -4.38
N THR A 41 -4.14 -16.68 -3.11
CA THR A 41 -3.20 -16.14 -2.11
C THR A 41 -2.11 -17.17 -1.87
N LYS A 42 -0.86 -16.76 -1.88
CA LYS A 42 0.31 -17.59 -1.55
C LYS A 42 1.07 -16.97 -0.39
N ASN A 43 1.73 -17.81 0.39
CA ASN A 43 2.60 -17.39 1.48
C ASN A 43 1.91 -16.38 2.44
N LEU A 44 0.69 -16.69 2.83
CA LEU A 44 -0.08 -15.83 3.74
C LEU A 44 0.68 -15.65 5.06
N TYR A 45 0.92 -14.39 5.44
CA TYR A 45 1.68 -14.00 6.62
C TYR A 45 3.16 -14.44 6.62
N ASP A 46 3.78 -14.57 5.46
CA ASP A 46 5.22 -14.85 5.38
C ASP A 46 6.03 -13.69 5.99
N VAL A 47 6.97 -14.05 6.87
CA VAL A 47 7.77 -13.08 7.59
C VAL A 47 9.15 -13.00 6.99
N GLN A 48 9.42 -11.93 6.29
CA GLN A 48 10.73 -11.65 5.73
C GLN A 48 11.53 -10.78 6.69
N THR A 49 12.70 -11.25 7.08
CA THR A 49 13.60 -10.57 8.00
C THR A 49 14.72 -9.90 7.23
N TYR A 50 14.86 -8.60 7.41
CA TYR A 50 15.97 -7.78 6.91
C TYR A 50 16.79 -7.27 8.10
N GLU A 51 17.95 -6.69 7.86
CA GLU A 51 18.88 -6.25 8.93
C GLU A 51 18.23 -5.31 9.96
N THR A 52 17.33 -4.45 9.50
CA THR A 52 16.72 -3.40 10.33
C THR A 52 15.23 -3.59 10.58
N VAL A 53 14.58 -4.50 9.82
CA VAL A 53 13.12 -4.59 9.82
C VAL A 53 12.64 -6.02 9.56
N HIS A 54 11.45 -6.33 10.06
CA HIS A 54 10.70 -7.52 9.68
C HIS A 54 9.48 -7.07 8.87
N HIS A 55 9.22 -7.73 7.75
CA HIS A 55 8.05 -7.48 6.91
C HIS A 55 7.15 -8.70 6.85
N MET A 56 5.86 -8.50 7.06
CA MET A 56 4.85 -9.51 6.78
C MET A 56 4.46 -9.36 5.30
N VAL A 57 4.68 -10.39 4.52
CA VAL A 57 4.46 -10.40 3.07
C VAL A 57 3.43 -11.48 2.71
N THR A 58 2.59 -11.18 1.76
CA THR A 58 1.65 -12.12 1.17
C THR A 58 1.56 -11.85 -0.32
N GLU A 59 1.67 -12.89 -1.13
CA GLU A 59 1.49 -12.79 -2.57
C GLU A 59 0.04 -13.09 -2.94
N VAL A 60 -0.56 -12.20 -3.74
CA VAL A 60 -1.85 -12.44 -4.38
C VAL A 60 -1.65 -12.47 -5.88
N CYS A 61 -2.03 -13.55 -6.53
CA CYS A 61 -1.84 -13.73 -7.97
C CYS A 61 -3.12 -14.23 -8.64
N GLY A 62 -3.23 -13.96 -9.95
CA GLY A 62 -4.35 -14.44 -10.77
C GLY A 62 -3.96 -14.46 -12.24
N ARG A 63 -4.71 -15.18 -13.05
CA ARG A 63 -4.55 -15.17 -14.51
C ARG A 63 -5.35 -14.01 -15.06
N LEU A 64 -4.67 -13.04 -15.67
CA LEU A 64 -5.32 -11.90 -16.30
C LEU A 64 -6.26 -12.38 -17.42
N ASN A 65 -7.45 -11.82 -17.49
CA ASN A 65 -8.36 -12.05 -18.59
C ASN A 65 -7.78 -11.38 -19.87
N ASN A 66 -7.71 -12.12 -20.97
CA ASN A 66 -7.10 -11.69 -22.23
C ASN A 66 -7.84 -10.53 -22.92
N LYS A 67 -9.02 -10.17 -22.45
CA LYS A 67 -9.80 -9.01 -22.96
C LYS A 67 -9.48 -7.71 -22.21
N VAL A 68 -8.74 -7.79 -21.09
CA VAL A 68 -8.42 -6.64 -20.24
C VAL A 68 -7.21 -5.91 -20.81
N ASN A 69 -7.35 -4.62 -21.02
CA ASN A 69 -6.26 -3.75 -21.47
C ASN A 69 -5.54 -3.08 -20.30
N PHE A 70 -4.42 -2.42 -20.59
CA PHE A 70 -3.59 -1.74 -19.60
C PHE A 70 -4.36 -0.72 -18.73
N ILE A 71 -5.23 0.07 -19.36
CA ILE A 71 -6.00 1.10 -18.63
C ILE A 71 -6.97 0.46 -17.62
N GLU A 72 -7.57 -0.66 -17.98
CA GLU A 72 -8.44 -1.41 -17.09
C GLU A 72 -7.69 -2.02 -15.91
N ILE A 73 -6.45 -2.49 -16.13
CA ILE A 73 -5.57 -2.96 -15.06
C ILE A 73 -5.29 -1.83 -14.07
N ILE A 74 -4.87 -0.67 -14.57
CA ILE A 74 -4.60 0.49 -13.72
C ILE A 74 -5.85 0.93 -12.95
N LYS A 75 -7.00 1.04 -13.60
CA LYS A 75 -8.27 1.41 -12.94
C LYS A 75 -8.71 0.43 -11.86
N ALA A 76 -8.45 -0.86 -12.03
CA ALA A 76 -8.79 -1.87 -11.05
C ALA A 76 -7.88 -1.84 -9.84
N LEU A 77 -6.56 -1.70 -10.05
CA LEU A 77 -5.55 -1.85 -9.01
C LEU A 77 -5.20 -0.53 -8.30
N PHE A 78 -5.32 0.62 -8.99
CA PHE A 78 -4.92 1.91 -8.44
C PHE A 78 -6.09 2.88 -8.27
N PRO A 79 -6.04 3.71 -7.21
CA PRO A 79 -5.10 3.60 -6.10
C PRO A 79 -5.30 2.33 -5.28
N GLY A 80 -4.24 1.84 -4.62
CA GLY A 80 -4.29 0.63 -3.82
C GLY A 80 -5.23 0.76 -2.61
N GLY A 81 -5.90 -0.33 -2.24
CA GLY A 81 -6.78 -0.34 -1.07
C GLY A 81 -6.04 -0.07 0.25
N SER A 82 -4.76 -0.46 0.35
CA SER A 82 -3.92 -0.25 1.53
C SER A 82 -3.60 1.21 1.84
N ILE A 83 -3.77 2.10 0.85
CA ILE A 83 -3.48 3.53 0.98
C ILE A 83 -4.73 4.41 0.88
N THR A 84 -5.88 3.80 0.66
CA THR A 84 -7.18 4.48 0.58
C THR A 84 -8.11 3.99 1.68
N GLY A 85 -8.57 2.76 1.60
CA GLY A 85 -9.50 2.14 2.52
C GLY A 85 -10.57 1.33 1.81
N ALA A 86 -11.50 0.79 2.59
CA ALA A 86 -12.63 0.01 2.10
C ALA A 86 -13.96 0.58 2.63
N PRO A 87 -14.98 0.78 1.77
CA PRO A 87 -14.97 0.67 0.30
C PRO A 87 -14.12 1.76 -0.38
N LYS A 88 -13.33 1.40 -1.39
CA LYS A 88 -12.32 2.27 -2.03
C LYS A 88 -12.87 3.64 -2.45
N GLU A 89 -13.96 3.67 -3.23
CA GLU A 89 -14.54 4.93 -3.72
C GLU A 89 -15.05 5.83 -2.59
N SER A 90 -15.63 5.25 -1.55
CA SER A 90 -16.11 6.01 -0.39
C SER A 90 -14.94 6.60 0.39
N ALA A 91 -13.89 5.80 0.64
CA ALA A 91 -12.68 6.25 1.31
C ALA A 91 -12.00 7.39 0.54
N MET A 92 -11.88 7.27 -0.78
CA MET A 92 -11.31 8.32 -1.64
C MET A 92 -12.09 9.64 -1.54
N LYS A 93 -13.42 9.60 -1.55
CA LYS A 93 -14.26 10.81 -1.39
C LYS A 93 -14.09 11.45 -0.02
N ILE A 94 -13.94 10.65 1.02
CA ILE A 94 -13.69 11.18 2.38
C ILE A 94 -12.30 11.83 2.44
N ILE A 95 -11.28 11.17 1.93
CA ILE A 95 -9.91 11.72 1.85
C ILE A 95 -9.94 13.07 1.12
N ASP A 96 -10.53 13.14 -0.05
CA ASP A 96 -10.65 14.36 -0.86
C ASP A 96 -11.39 15.49 -0.11
N SER A 97 -12.35 15.15 0.73
CA SER A 97 -13.11 16.13 1.52
C SER A 97 -12.37 16.63 2.78
N ILE A 98 -11.42 15.87 3.30
CA ILE A 98 -10.71 16.18 4.56
C ILE A 98 -9.34 16.79 4.27
N GLU A 99 -8.61 16.25 3.31
CA GLU A 99 -7.29 16.76 2.94
C GLU A 99 -7.43 18.04 2.12
N ASN A 100 -6.80 19.11 2.57
CA ASN A 100 -6.82 20.42 1.91
C ASN A 100 -5.60 20.66 1.01
N TYR A 101 -4.92 19.60 0.59
CA TYR A 101 -3.75 19.62 -0.29
C TYR A 101 -3.85 18.48 -1.33
N SER A 102 -3.11 18.62 -2.42
CA SER A 102 -2.97 17.55 -3.42
C SER A 102 -1.85 16.60 -3.01
N ARG A 103 -2.13 15.31 -3.00
CA ARG A 103 -1.11 14.28 -2.71
C ARG A 103 -0.02 14.17 -3.78
N GLY A 104 -0.25 14.71 -4.98
CA GLY A 104 0.69 14.57 -6.09
C GLY A 104 0.97 13.11 -6.40
N ILE A 105 2.26 12.72 -6.39
CA ILE A 105 2.67 11.33 -6.61
C ILE A 105 2.47 10.46 -5.36
N TYR A 106 2.40 11.05 -4.19
CA TYR A 106 2.22 10.31 -2.94
C TYR A 106 0.97 9.45 -2.97
N THR A 107 1.10 8.17 -2.61
CA THR A 107 0.06 7.14 -2.70
C THR A 107 -0.40 6.80 -4.12
N GLY A 108 0.24 7.36 -5.14
CA GLY A 108 0.08 6.95 -6.53
C GLY A 108 0.87 5.68 -6.85
N ALA A 109 1.23 5.52 -8.11
CA ALA A 109 2.03 4.39 -8.57
C ALA A 109 3.15 4.84 -9.48
N MET A 110 4.32 4.22 -9.33
CA MET A 110 5.46 4.38 -10.22
C MET A 110 5.88 3.03 -10.77
N GLY A 111 6.25 3.00 -12.06
CA GLY A 111 6.66 1.75 -12.65
C GLY A 111 7.00 1.87 -14.12
N TYR A 112 7.08 0.74 -14.78
CA TYR A 112 7.35 0.67 -16.21
C TYR A 112 6.48 -0.39 -16.91
N LEU A 113 6.27 -0.17 -18.19
CA LEU A 113 5.62 -1.09 -19.11
C LEU A 113 6.59 -1.42 -20.25
N LYS A 114 6.89 -2.68 -20.44
CA LYS A 114 7.75 -3.17 -21.53
C LYS A 114 6.97 -3.40 -22.82
N LYS A 115 7.67 -3.45 -23.94
CA LYS A 115 7.06 -3.69 -25.27
C LYS A 115 6.36 -5.06 -25.38
N ASN A 116 6.81 -6.06 -24.62
CA ASN A 116 6.19 -7.39 -24.56
C ASN A 116 4.94 -7.46 -23.67
N GLY A 117 4.56 -6.34 -23.04
CA GLY A 117 3.42 -6.27 -22.14
C GLY A 117 3.75 -6.52 -20.67
N ASP A 118 4.98 -6.92 -20.32
CA ASP A 118 5.39 -7.01 -18.91
C ASP A 118 5.34 -5.64 -18.28
N MET A 119 4.89 -5.59 -17.04
CA MET A 119 4.84 -4.35 -16.28
C MET A 119 5.19 -4.60 -14.82
N ASP A 120 5.74 -3.57 -14.20
CA ASP A 120 6.07 -3.57 -12.78
C ASP A 120 5.80 -2.19 -12.21
N PHE A 121 5.03 -2.12 -11.14
CA PHE A 121 4.62 -0.89 -10.47
C PHE A 121 4.70 -1.06 -8.98
N ASN A 122 5.15 -0.04 -8.30
CA ASN A 122 5.04 0.05 -6.84
C ASN A 122 4.14 1.21 -6.42
N ILE A 123 3.65 1.16 -5.20
CA ILE A 123 2.96 2.28 -4.58
C ILE A 123 4.00 3.33 -4.19
N ALA A 124 3.77 4.58 -4.59
CA ALA A 124 4.66 5.69 -4.29
C ALA A 124 4.45 6.19 -2.84
N ILE A 125 4.95 5.42 -1.89
CA ILE A 125 5.13 5.80 -0.48
C ILE A 125 6.61 5.86 -0.17
N ARG A 126 7.00 6.58 0.88
CA ARG A 126 8.42 6.78 1.25
C ARG A 126 9.26 7.29 0.06
N THR A 127 8.64 8.15 -0.72
CA THR A 127 9.19 8.70 -1.95
C THR A 127 9.43 10.19 -1.76
N ILE A 128 10.63 10.63 -2.07
CA ILE A 128 11.01 12.05 -2.06
C ILE A 128 10.73 12.62 -3.44
N THR A 129 10.04 13.74 -3.50
CA THR A 129 9.87 14.53 -4.72
C THR A 129 10.76 15.76 -4.62
N VAL A 130 11.53 16.03 -5.66
CA VAL A 130 12.37 17.21 -5.76
C VAL A 130 11.92 18.00 -6.98
N ASP A 131 11.48 19.21 -6.74
CA ASP A 131 11.10 20.16 -7.80
C ASP A 131 11.77 21.51 -7.54
N ASN A 132 12.71 21.85 -8.40
CA ASN A 132 13.59 23.03 -8.24
C ASN A 132 14.21 23.06 -6.83
N ASP A 133 13.86 24.04 -6.02
CA ASP A 133 14.38 24.24 -4.66
C ASP A 133 13.48 23.62 -3.58
N THR A 134 12.44 22.90 -3.96
CA THR A 134 11.48 22.29 -3.02
C THR A 134 11.70 20.79 -2.94
N ILE A 135 11.81 20.30 -1.72
CA ILE A 135 11.87 18.85 -1.41
C ILE A 135 10.62 18.51 -0.62
N GLU A 136 9.86 17.54 -1.13
CA GLU A 136 8.67 17.04 -0.47
C GLU A 136 8.83 15.56 -0.13
N TYR A 137 8.49 15.21 1.10
CA TYR A 137 8.46 13.83 1.58
C TYR A 137 7.17 13.58 2.35
N PRO A 138 6.07 13.28 1.65
CA PRO A 138 4.80 13.02 2.28
C PRO A 138 4.82 11.72 3.09
N VAL A 139 4.27 11.76 4.29
CA VAL A 139 4.14 10.61 5.19
C VAL A 139 2.73 10.56 5.76
N GLY A 140 2.29 9.37 6.12
CA GLY A 140 0.98 9.16 6.74
C GLY A 140 0.84 7.76 7.33
N GLY A 141 -0.28 7.51 7.98
CA GLY A 141 -0.64 6.23 8.57
C GLY A 141 -1.99 5.72 8.10
N GLY A 142 -2.29 4.46 8.37
CA GLY A 142 -3.61 3.88 8.20
C GLY A 142 -4.43 4.08 9.47
N ILE A 143 -5.58 4.72 9.35
CA ILE A 143 -6.48 4.95 10.48
C ILE A 143 -7.54 3.84 10.49
N VAL A 144 -7.65 3.15 11.60
CA VAL A 144 -8.65 2.11 11.86
C VAL A 144 -9.47 2.47 13.10
N TRP A 145 -10.53 1.71 13.36
CA TRP A 145 -11.46 2.02 14.46
C TRP A 145 -10.79 2.10 15.84
N ASP A 146 -9.78 1.25 16.07
CA ASP A 146 -9.06 1.20 17.35
C ASP A 146 -7.83 2.12 17.38
N SER A 147 -7.59 2.93 16.35
CA SER A 147 -6.47 3.87 16.28
C SER A 147 -6.63 4.97 17.34
N LYS A 148 -5.50 5.32 17.99
CA LYS A 148 -5.41 6.46 18.90
C LYS A 148 -4.60 7.57 18.23
N SER A 149 -5.13 8.78 18.23
CA SER A 149 -4.56 9.93 17.53
C SER A 149 -3.08 10.20 17.89
N GLU A 150 -2.72 10.06 19.17
CA GLU A 150 -1.36 10.25 19.65
C GLU A 150 -0.40 9.19 19.11
N GLU A 151 -0.84 7.92 19.08
CA GLU A 151 -0.02 6.79 18.58
C GLU A 151 0.20 6.93 17.07
N GLU A 152 -0.83 7.26 16.29
CA GLU A 152 -0.77 7.51 14.86
C GLU A 152 0.13 8.71 14.51
N TRP A 153 0.04 9.78 15.32
CA TRP A 153 0.92 10.93 15.14
C TRP A 153 2.39 10.62 15.41
N ILE A 154 2.68 9.84 16.47
CA ILE A 154 4.05 9.37 16.77
C ILE A 154 4.56 8.47 15.64
N GLU A 155 3.71 7.61 15.09
CA GLU A 155 4.05 6.77 13.95
C GLU A 155 4.45 7.60 12.73
N THR A 156 3.64 8.59 12.39
CA THR A 156 3.91 9.51 11.28
C THR A 156 5.25 10.23 11.46
N LYS A 157 5.52 10.75 12.66
CA LYS A 157 6.83 11.35 12.98
C LYS A 157 7.98 10.36 12.86
N THR A 158 7.79 9.11 13.26
CA THR A 158 8.81 8.08 13.15
C THR A 158 9.12 7.75 11.68
N LYS A 159 8.10 7.74 10.83
CA LYS A 159 8.27 7.56 9.38
C LYS A 159 9.03 8.70 8.72
N SER A 160 8.93 9.93 9.25
CA SER A 160 9.64 11.09 8.69
C SER A 160 11.12 11.16 9.11
N LYS A 161 11.56 10.42 10.13
CA LYS A 161 12.94 10.44 10.62
C LYS A 161 14.00 10.06 9.59
N ILE A 162 13.62 9.42 8.50
CA ILE A 162 14.55 9.12 7.40
C ILE A 162 15.18 10.39 6.82
N LEU A 163 14.49 11.54 6.91
CA LEU A 163 15.02 12.84 6.47
C LEU A 163 16.14 13.36 7.38
N GLU A 164 16.24 12.88 8.62
CA GLU A 164 17.32 13.24 9.55
C GLU A 164 18.66 12.58 9.17
N LEU A 165 18.61 11.61 8.24
CA LEU A 165 19.78 10.87 7.75
C LEU A 165 20.34 11.42 6.43
N LEU A 166 19.68 12.42 5.86
CA LEU A 166 20.07 13.12 4.63
C LEU A 166 20.77 14.42 4.96
#